data_1b4f59116ee19696fdef0b0d0aed7fda
#
_entry.id   1b4f59116ee19696fdef0b0d0aed7fda
#
_cell.length_a   1.000
_cell.length_b   1.000
_cell.length_c   1.000
_cell.angle_alpha   90.00
_cell.angle_beta   90.00
_cell.angle_gamma   90.00
#
_symmetry.space_group_name_H-M   'P 1'
#
loop_
_entity.id
_entity.type
_entity.pdbx_description
1 polymer ?
#
loop_
_entity_poly.entity_id
_entity_poly.type
_entity_poly.pdbx_seq_one_letter_code
_entity_poly.pdbx_strand_id
1 'polypeptide(L)'
;KDVVRATTDYIHLMKNNGYQKHVFTELKSMSDLDEIYSSKGEGMWRATQLANETMMYPLEDAGRINYIYSDSSPNSYENFLSNITADNMLILLIAKGVFTDQKEHYFQIDYSYNEDETFYNELLTPSNREEFKIPKKNPFIPKTASVPNRELAENVFPEVVYNENGVKLYFGKDHEFLRPKGVIGFKILFPKETMSVKHRVYSRLYVACVNESLNELSYPAKLAGLNYSIREGYEGIYIDVNGYKESAMALFELLLDHMVDFSITEDKFLAIKDKVVRDYNNFALSDAHQQTREKAPDILYHVKYTWEESLPVAESASLNGIKDYSKSLYEKTYTEAMVYGDFEKSDAEKTARLFRQKTKTKGINRQEAFDLKYLKLDEPEIIQYTDNLLVNNSCFFRQYVLGEDSPQ
;
A
#
# COMPACT_ATOMS: atom_id res chain seq x y z
N LYS A 1 26.92 2.44 7.86
CA LYS A 1 27.21 1.94 9.23
C LYS A 1 26.04 2.15 10.18
N ASP A 2 25.33 3.28 10.18
CA ASP A 2 24.24 3.58 11.13
C ASP A 2 23.06 2.61 11.05
N VAL A 3 22.68 2.19 9.84
CA VAL A 3 21.61 1.20 9.64
C VAL A 3 22.01 -0.15 10.27
N VAL A 4 23.24 -0.60 10.08
CA VAL A 4 23.75 -1.84 10.66
C VAL A 4 23.77 -1.74 12.18
N ARG A 5 24.25 -0.61 12.71
CA ARG A 5 24.24 -0.34 14.17
C ARG A 5 22.83 -0.36 14.74
N ALA A 6 21.86 0.30 14.08
CA ALA A 6 20.46 0.26 14.49
C ALA A 6 19.89 -1.16 14.48
N THR A 7 20.24 -1.97 13.48
CA THR A 7 19.81 -3.38 13.40
C THR A 7 20.37 -4.20 14.57
N THR A 8 21.67 -4.07 14.85
CA THR A 8 22.31 -4.76 15.98
C THR A 8 21.78 -4.29 17.34
N ASP A 9 21.54 -2.98 17.51
CA ASP A 9 20.93 -2.46 18.74
C ASP A 9 19.54 -3.06 18.98
N TYR A 10 18.73 -3.24 17.93
CA TYR A 10 17.43 -3.90 18.03
C TYR A 10 17.56 -5.40 18.38
N ILE A 11 18.54 -6.09 17.83
CA ILE A 11 18.84 -7.49 18.18
C ILE A 11 19.23 -7.59 19.67
N HIS A 12 20.04 -6.67 20.17
CA HIS A 12 20.36 -6.58 21.61
C HIS A 12 19.11 -6.35 22.46
N LEU A 13 18.21 -5.45 22.00
CA LEU A 13 16.93 -5.22 22.68
C LEU A 13 16.09 -6.51 22.75
N MET A 14 16.01 -7.27 21.64
CA MET A 14 15.29 -8.55 21.61
C MET A 14 15.91 -9.58 22.59
N LYS A 15 17.24 -9.71 22.61
CA LYS A 15 17.96 -10.58 23.54
C LYS A 15 17.68 -10.21 25.00
N ASN A 16 17.70 -8.93 25.34
CA ASN A 16 17.48 -8.42 26.70
C ASN A 16 16.03 -8.60 27.17
N ASN A 17 15.05 -8.50 26.29
CA ASN A 17 13.63 -8.65 26.62
C ASN A 17 13.15 -10.11 26.58
N GLY A 18 13.92 -11.01 25.97
CA GLY A 18 13.61 -12.43 25.87
C GLY A 18 12.36 -12.75 25.06
N TYR A 19 11.86 -13.95 25.21
CA TYR A 19 10.72 -14.49 24.46
C TYR A 19 9.39 -13.78 24.78
N GLN A 20 8.70 -13.33 23.74
CA GLN A 20 7.41 -12.63 23.83
C GLN A 20 6.24 -13.59 23.46
N LYS A 21 5.65 -14.25 24.45
CA LYS A 21 4.58 -15.24 24.25
C LYS A 21 3.39 -14.70 23.44
N HIS A 22 3.04 -13.41 23.61
CA HIS A 22 1.91 -12.83 22.86
C HIS A 22 2.18 -12.79 21.36
N VAL A 23 3.42 -12.50 20.94
CA VAL A 23 3.81 -12.47 19.52
C VAL A 23 3.64 -13.87 18.89
N PHE A 24 4.13 -14.92 19.57
CA PHE A 24 3.93 -16.27 19.10
C PHE A 24 2.44 -16.64 18.98
N THR A 25 1.65 -16.30 20.00
CA THR A 25 0.20 -16.61 20.02
C THR A 25 -0.54 -15.91 18.88
N GLU A 26 -0.20 -14.66 18.60
CA GLU A 26 -0.78 -13.88 17.51
C GLU A 26 -0.41 -14.46 16.14
N LEU A 27 0.87 -14.76 15.92
CA LEU A 27 1.35 -15.38 14.68
C LEU A 27 0.72 -16.77 14.45
N LYS A 28 0.63 -17.58 15.50
CA LYS A 28 -0.03 -18.88 15.42
C LYS A 28 -1.50 -18.72 15.05
N SER A 29 -2.23 -17.82 15.71
CA SER A 29 -3.65 -17.58 15.42
C SER A 29 -3.87 -17.15 13.97
N MET A 30 -3.01 -16.29 13.44
CA MET A 30 -3.10 -15.89 12.04
C MET A 30 -2.75 -17.04 11.09
N SER A 31 -1.76 -17.84 11.43
CA SER A 31 -1.37 -19.01 10.63
C SER A 31 -2.47 -20.06 10.58
N ASP A 32 -3.14 -20.34 11.71
CA ASP A 32 -4.27 -21.26 11.78
C ASP A 32 -5.45 -20.76 10.87
N LEU A 33 -5.68 -19.44 10.83
CA LEU A 33 -6.69 -18.84 9.94
C LEU A 33 -6.27 -18.90 8.46
N ASP A 34 -5.01 -18.66 8.16
CA ASP A 34 -4.52 -18.71 6.80
C ASP A 34 -4.52 -20.14 6.24
N GLU A 35 -4.27 -21.16 7.06
CA GLU A 35 -4.41 -22.56 6.65
C GLU A 35 -5.84 -22.87 6.16
N ILE A 36 -6.85 -22.33 6.86
CA ILE A 36 -8.27 -22.55 6.52
C ILE A 36 -8.72 -21.71 5.32
N TYR A 37 -8.32 -20.44 5.28
CA TYR A 37 -8.93 -19.43 4.39
C TYR A 37 -8.00 -18.91 3.29
N SER A 38 -6.75 -19.41 3.18
CA SER A 38 -5.85 -18.99 2.11
C SER A 38 -6.35 -19.45 0.73
N SER A 39 -5.97 -18.69 -0.29
CA SER A 39 -6.17 -19.11 -1.68
C SER A 39 -5.23 -20.26 -2.01
N LYS A 40 -5.74 -21.31 -2.65
CA LYS A 40 -4.92 -22.45 -3.06
C LYS A 40 -3.93 -22.13 -4.19
N GLY A 41 -4.02 -20.95 -4.80
CA GLY A 41 -3.17 -20.52 -5.90
C GLY A 41 -3.40 -21.30 -7.20
N GLU A 42 -2.53 -21.07 -8.17
CA GLU A 42 -2.57 -21.79 -9.45
C GLU A 42 -2.03 -23.21 -9.30
N GLY A 43 -2.66 -24.15 -10.03
CA GLY A 43 -2.37 -25.59 -9.91
C GLY A 43 -0.92 -25.95 -10.15
N MET A 44 -0.26 -25.36 -11.13
CA MET A 44 1.14 -25.62 -11.45
C MET A 44 2.08 -25.21 -10.31
N TRP A 45 1.93 -24.02 -9.76
CA TRP A 45 2.74 -23.54 -8.63
C TRP A 45 2.50 -24.37 -7.39
N ARG A 46 1.24 -24.73 -7.14
CA ARG A 46 0.90 -25.58 -6.01
C ARG A 46 1.52 -26.98 -6.13
N ALA A 47 1.47 -27.57 -7.31
CA ALA A 47 2.11 -28.88 -7.56
C ALA A 47 3.63 -28.82 -7.36
N THR A 48 4.29 -27.78 -7.87
CA THR A 48 5.74 -27.56 -7.70
C THR A 48 6.10 -27.36 -6.23
N GLN A 49 5.31 -26.54 -5.52
CA GLN A 49 5.51 -26.33 -4.08
C GLN A 49 5.41 -27.65 -3.30
N LEU A 50 4.32 -28.42 -3.52
CA LEU A 50 4.13 -29.71 -2.85
C LEU A 50 5.25 -30.70 -3.15
N ALA A 51 5.70 -30.78 -4.41
CA ALA A 51 6.82 -31.62 -4.78
C ALA A 51 8.11 -31.26 -4.02
N ASN A 52 8.42 -29.97 -3.91
CA ASN A 52 9.57 -29.50 -3.16
C ASN A 52 9.42 -29.76 -1.64
N GLU A 53 8.25 -29.52 -1.08
CA GLU A 53 7.99 -29.73 0.34
C GLU A 53 8.08 -31.21 0.73
N THR A 54 7.60 -32.12 -0.12
CA THR A 54 7.71 -33.57 0.12
C THR A 54 9.14 -34.09 0.05
N MET A 55 10.07 -33.37 -0.56
CA MET A 55 11.49 -33.68 -0.56
C MET A 55 12.20 -33.27 0.74
N MET A 56 11.65 -32.30 1.47
CA MET A 56 12.29 -31.67 2.62
C MET A 56 11.61 -32.01 3.95
N TYR A 57 10.33 -32.38 3.94
CA TYR A 57 9.49 -32.54 5.12
C TYR A 57 8.73 -33.89 5.08
N PRO A 58 8.25 -34.38 6.22
CA PRO A 58 7.35 -35.56 6.27
C PRO A 58 6.09 -35.29 5.40
N LEU A 59 5.60 -36.37 4.78
CA LEU A 59 4.45 -36.25 3.84
C LEU A 59 3.20 -35.69 4.51
N GLU A 60 2.97 -35.97 5.80
CA GLU A 60 1.87 -35.46 6.60
C GLU A 60 1.92 -33.93 6.80
N ASP A 61 3.13 -33.36 6.78
CA ASP A 61 3.36 -31.91 6.95
C ASP A 61 3.52 -31.18 5.61
N ALA A 62 3.82 -31.90 4.55
CA ALA A 62 3.90 -31.32 3.22
C ALA A 62 2.57 -30.66 2.83
N GLY A 63 2.66 -29.47 2.28
CA GLY A 63 1.49 -28.66 1.92
C GLY A 63 0.89 -27.80 3.04
N ARG A 64 1.30 -28.04 4.28
CA ARG A 64 0.89 -27.23 5.44
C ARG A 64 2.06 -26.73 6.29
N ILE A 65 3.29 -27.06 5.93
CA ILE A 65 4.49 -26.72 6.72
C ILE A 65 4.59 -25.23 7.07
N ASN A 66 4.16 -24.35 6.17
CA ASN A 66 4.17 -22.90 6.38
C ASN A 66 3.14 -22.43 7.43
N TYR A 67 2.21 -23.29 7.84
CA TYR A 67 1.18 -22.98 8.82
C TYR A 67 1.44 -23.63 10.19
N ILE A 68 2.48 -24.47 10.31
CA ILE A 68 2.75 -25.22 11.53
C ILE A 68 3.56 -24.37 12.52
N TYR A 69 2.94 -23.98 13.61
CA TYR A 69 3.56 -23.31 14.76
C TYR A 69 3.50 -24.26 15.96
N SER A 70 4.40 -25.23 16.00
CA SER A 70 4.38 -26.32 17.00
C SER A 70 5.18 -26.01 18.26
N ASP A 71 6.27 -25.24 18.17
CA ASP A 71 7.16 -24.95 19.28
C ASP A 71 7.04 -23.51 19.76
N SER A 72 6.55 -23.35 21.00
CA SER A 72 6.47 -22.07 21.72
C SER A 72 7.56 -21.95 22.80
N SER A 73 8.65 -22.71 22.67
CA SER A 73 9.71 -22.79 23.67
C SER A 73 10.53 -21.49 23.72
N PRO A 74 10.63 -20.83 24.88
CA PRO A 74 11.58 -19.74 25.08
C PRO A 74 13.02 -20.14 24.76
N ASN A 75 13.41 -21.40 25.06
CA ASN A 75 14.77 -21.91 24.82
C ASN A 75 15.10 -21.96 23.32
N SER A 76 14.16 -22.39 22.46
CA SER A 76 14.37 -22.39 21.01
C SER A 76 14.56 -20.98 20.46
N TYR A 77 13.78 -20.01 20.96
CA TYR A 77 13.92 -18.61 20.61
C TYR A 77 15.27 -18.03 21.05
N GLU A 78 15.70 -18.28 22.29
CA GLU A 78 16.97 -17.81 22.84
C GLU A 78 18.15 -18.45 22.10
N ASN A 79 18.10 -19.76 21.82
CA ASN A 79 19.09 -20.46 21.03
C ASN A 79 19.21 -19.88 19.61
N PHE A 80 18.09 -19.58 18.96
CA PHE A 80 18.11 -18.92 17.65
C PHE A 80 18.78 -17.56 17.71
N LEU A 81 18.37 -16.70 18.66
CA LEU A 81 18.94 -15.35 18.81
C LEU A 81 20.43 -15.37 19.19
N SER A 82 20.88 -16.38 19.95
CA SER A 82 22.28 -16.49 20.35
C SER A 82 23.22 -16.65 19.14
N ASN A 83 22.72 -17.24 18.04
CA ASN A 83 23.49 -17.40 16.81
C ASN A 83 23.53 -16.13 15.93
N ILE A 84 22.74 -15.12 16.24
CA ILE A 84 22.78 -13.83 15.54
C ILE A 84 23.79 -12.93 16.27
N THR A 85 25.01 -12.92 15.77
CA THR A 85 26.14 -12.22 16.38
C THR A 85 26.87 -11.38 15.33
N ALA A 86 27.66 -10.39 15.77
CA ALA A 86 28.39 -9.53 14.86
C ALA A 86 29.46 -10.29 14.04
N ASP A 87 30.07 -11.31 14.63
CA ASP A 87 31.05 -12.16 13.99
C ASP A 87 30.47 -13.21 13.01
N ASN A 88 29.15 -13.42 13.07
CA ASN A 88 28.42 -14.30 12.14
C ASN A 88 27.53 -13.50 11.18
N MET A 89 28.02 -12.33 10.72
CA MET A 89 27.25 -11.43 9.88
C MET A 89 28.03 -11.02 8.64
N LEU A 90 27.40 -11.07 7.47
CA LEU A 90 27.90 -10.49 6.24
C LEU A 90 27.11 -9.22 5.92
N ILE A 91 27.85 -8.12 5.75
CA ILE A 91 27.25 -6.82 5.36
C ILE A 91 27.55 -6.58 3.88
N LEU A 92 26.52 -6.50 3.05
CA LEU A 92 26.61 -6.14 1.64
C LEU A 92 26.26 -4.67 1.45
N LEU A 93 27.22 -3.87 0.95
CA LEU A 93 27.01 -2.47 0.59
C LEU A 93 26.99 -2.35 -0.94
N ILE A 94 25.84 -1.96 -1.50
CA ILE A 94 25.67 -1.68 -2.92
C ILE A 94 25.49 -0.17 -3.06
N ALA A 95 26.51 0.52 -3.60
CA ALA A 95 26.44 1.96 -3.78
C ALA A 95 27.33 2.41 -4.97
N LYS A 96 26.97 3.53 -5.59
CA LYS A 96 27.78 4.13 -6.65
C LYS A 96 29.08 4.69 -6.07
N GLY A 97 30.22 4.38 -6.72
CA GLY A 97 31.51 4.93 -6.36
C GLY A 97 32.22 4.25 -5.19
N VAL A 98 31.74 3.09 -4.72
CA VAL A 98 32.50 2.25 -3.79
C VAL A 98 33.74 1.69 -4.47
N PHE A 99 34.85 1.56 -3.70
CA PHE A 99 36.04 0.92 -4.18
C PHE A 99 35.80 -0.57 -4.45
N THR A 100 36.27 -1.05 -5.60
CA THR A 100 36.22 -2.45 -6.01
C THR A 100 37.57 -2.88 -6.59
N ASP A 101 38.01 -4.09 -6.28
CA ASP A 101 39.29 -4.66 -6.71
C ASP A 101 39.15 -6.06 -7.31
N GLN A 102 37.92 -6.63 -7.32
CA GLN A 102 37.63 -7.94 -7.84
C GLN A 102 36.42 -7.89 -8.77
N LYS A 103 36.27 -8.93 -9.60
CA LYS A 103 35.15 -9.08 -10.52
C LYS A 103 34.52 -10.47 -10.38
N GLU A 104 33.21 -10.51 -10.17
CA GLU A 104 32.45 -11.78 -10.10
C GLU A 104 32.42 -12.45 -11.48
N HIS A 105 32.52 -13.79 -11.49
CA HIS A 105 32.78 -14.56 -12.70
C HIS A 105 31.60 -14.60 -13.68
N TYR A 106 30.36 -14.75 -13.19
CA TYR A 106 29.19 -14.99 -14.05
C TYR A 106 28.58 -13.68 -14.57
N PHE A 107 28.28 -12.76 -13.67
CA PHE A 107 27.60 -11.50 -14.00
C PHE A 107 28.57 -10.34 -14.22
N GLN A 108 29.88 -10.57 -14.04
CA GLN A 108 30.93 -9.58 -14.22
C GLN A 108 30.74 -8.33 -13.33
N ILE A 109 30.16 -8.52 -12.13
CA ILE A 109 29.93 -7.45 -11.16
C ILE A 109 31.22 -7.15 -10.44
N ASP A 110 31.58 -5.86 -10.39
CA ASP A 110 32.75 -5.40 -9.66
C ASP A 110 32.44 -5.37 -8.15
N TYR A 111 33.34 -5.93 -7.33
CA TYR A 111 33.18 -5.97 -5.87
C TYR A 111 34.54 -5.88 -5.17
N SER A 112 34.51 -5.64 -3.86
CA SER A 112 35.62 -5.87 -2.94
C SER A 112 35.12 -6.56 -1.68
N TYR A 113 35.97 -7.35 -1.05
CA TYR A 113 35.69 -7.97 0.24
C TYR A 113 36.67 -7.44 1.28
N ASN A 114 36.16 -6.90 2.36
CA ASN A 114 36.95 -6.34 3.45
C ASN A 114 36.42 -6.81 4.79
N GLU A 115 37.32 -7.15 5.71
CA GLU A 115 37.00 -7.39 7.10
C GLU A 115 37.22 -6.09 7.89
N ASP A 116 36.18 -5.57 8.55
CA ASP A 116 36.24 -4.36 9.38
C ASP A 116 36.07 -4.75 10.86
N GLU A 117 37.10 -5.40 11.41
CA GLU A 117 37.11 -5.87 12.81
C GLU A 117 36.77 -4.75 13.80
N THR A 118 37.22 -3.53 13.54
CA THR A 118 36.94 -2.38 14.41
C THR A 118 35.45 -2.11 14.46
N PHE A 119 34.80 -2.09 13.32
CA PHE A 119 33.36 -1.85 13.24
C PHE A 119 32.56 -3.01 13.85
N TYR A 120 32.94 -4.26 13.61
CA TYR A 120 32.29 -5.41 14.24
C TYR A 120 32.43 -5.39 15.76
N ASN A 121 33.58 -5.01 16.30
CA ASN A 121 33.77 -4.87 17.74
C ASN A 121 32.91 -3.74 18.35
N GLU A 122 32.72 -2.64 17.63
CA GLU A 122 31.78 -1.58 18.05
C GLU A 122 30.33 -2.08 18.14
N LEU A 123 29.91 -3.03 17.29
CA LEU A 123 28.56 -3.60 17.30
C LEU A 123 28.28 -4.53 18.50
N LEU A 124 29.30 -4.99 19.21
CA LEU A 124 29.14 -5.81 20.43
C LEU A 124 28.59 -4.99 21.61
N THR A 125 28.76 -3.66 21.58
CA THR A 125 28.26 -2.77 22.61
C THR A 125 27.04 -2.03 22.11
N PRO A 126 25.82 -2.32 22.65
CA PRO A 126 24.60 -1.66 22.20
C PRO A 126 24.60 -0.19 22.55
N SER A 127 24.18 0.64 21.63
CA SER A 127 23.80 2.02 21.93
C SER A 127 22.36 2.02 22.46
N ASN A 128 22.13 2.64 23.60
CA ASN A 128 20.76 2.74 24.16
C ASN A 128 19.92 3.69 23.31
N ARG A 129 19.05 3.12 22.48
CA ARG A 129 18.09 3.84 21.64
C ARG A 129 16.71 3.81 22.32
N GLU A 130 16.33 4.91 22.92
CA GLU A 130 15.06 5.04 23.63
C GLU A 130 13.83 4.87 22.71
N GLU A 131 14.01 5.13 21.42
CA GLU A 131 12.97 4.97 20.40
C GLU A 131 12.67 3.50 20.09
N PHE A 132 13.57 2.58 20.35
CA PHE A 132 13.37 1.15 20.08
C PHE A 132 12.54 0.49 21.17
N LYS A 133 11.49 -0.20 20.77
CA LYS A 133 10.57 -0.89 21.68
C LYS A 133 10.17 -2.24 21.11
N ILE A 134 9.99 -3.20 22.00
CA ILE A 134 9.37 -4.49 21.65
C ILE A 134 7.91 -4.24 21.24
N PRO A 135 7.41 -4.91 20.17
CA PRO A 135 6.03 -4.75 19.73
C PRO A 135 5.02 -5.07 20.84
N LYS A 136 4.02 -4.22 20.97
CA LYS A 136 2.86 -4.48 21.82
C LYS A 136 1.93 -5.50 21.15
N LYS A 137 0.91 -5.95 21.89
CA LYS A 137 -0.15 -6.77 21.32
C LYS A 137 -0.77 -6.09 20.11
N ASN A 138 -0.92 -6.85 19.03
CA ASN A 138 -1.49 -6.35 17.78
C ASN A 138 -3.01 -6.17 17.91
N PRO A 139 -3.54 -4.94 17.82
CA PRO A 139 -4.97 -4.67 18.00
C PRO A 139 -5.84 -5.20 16.86
N PHE A 140 -5.23 -5.58 15.73
CA PHE A 140 -5.92 -6.02 14.53
C PHE A 140 -6.10 -7.54 14.43
N ILE A 141 -5.51 -8.33 15.34
CA ILE A 141 -5.74 -9.78 15.32
C ILE A 141 -7.22 -10.07 15.50
N PRO A 142 -7.88 -10.77 14.56
CA PRO A 142 -9.29 -11.05 14.64
C PRO A 142 -9.59 -11.94 15.85
N LYS A 143 -10.60 -11.57 16.63
CA LYS A 143 -11.01 -12.34 17.80
C LYS A 143 -11.89 -13.54 17.43
N THR A 144 -12.68 -13.36 16.39
CA THR A 144 -13.56 -14.38 15.86
C THR A 144 -13.46 -14.40 14.34
N ALA A 145 -13.11 -15.54 13.79
CA ALA A 145 -13.17 -15.76 12.35
C ALA A 145 -13.86 -17.11 12.14
N SER A 146 -15.16 -17.07 11.85
CA SER A 146 -15.95 -18.26 11.57
C SER A 146 -16.42 -18.24 10.13
N VAL A 147 -16.57 -19.42 9.53
CA VAL A 147 -17.18 -19.53 8.20
C VAL A 147 -18.60 -18.94 8.27
N PRO A 148 -18.94 -18.00 7.42
CA PRO A 148 -20.29 -17.46 7.38
C PRO A 148 -21.33 -18.55 7.07
N ASN A 149 -22.37 -18.66 7.90
CA ASN A 149 -23.47 -19.57 7.63
C ASN A 149 -24.42 -18.92 6.61
N ARG A 150 -24.10 -19.05 5.32
CA ARG A 150 -24.88 -18.51 4.20
C ARG A 150 -25.02 -19.54 3.11
N GLU A 151 -26.13 -19.49 2.39
CA GLU A 151 -26.29 -20.29 1.19
C GLU A 151 -25.50 -19.69 0.02
N LEU A 152 -24.94 -20.56 -0.81
CA LEU A 152 -24.33 -20.17 -2.08
C LEU A 152 -25.44 -19.64 -3.00
N ALA A 153 -25.18 -18.50 -3.64
CA ALA A 153 -26.09 -17.92 -4.62
C ALA A 153 -25.30 -17.26 -5.74
N GLU A 154 -25.81 -17.37 -6.95
CA GLU A 154 -25.23 -16.74 -8.13
C GLU A 154 -25.90 -15.40 -8.43
N ASN A 155 -25.16 -14.47 -9.04
CA ASN A 155 -25.67 -13.19 -9.55
C ASN A 155 -26.34 -12.28 -8.50
N VAL A 156 -25.81 -12.26 -7.28
CA VAL A 156 -26.27 -11.33 -6.25
C VAL A 156 -25.51 -9.99 -6.42
N PHE A 157 -26.24 -8.98 -6.87
CA PHE A 157 -25.66 -7.64 -7.08
C PHE A 157 -25.72 -6.79 -5.81
N PRO A 158 -24.73 -5.90 -5.56
CA PRO A 158 -24.77 -4.96 -4.45
C PRO A 158 -25.98 -4.00 -4.54
N GLU A 159 -26.64 -3.74 -3.41
CA GLU A 159 -27.72 -2.79 -3.29
C GLU A 159 -27.27 -1.46 -2.66
N VAL A 160 -27.94 -0.36 -3.00
CA VAL A 160 -27.71 0.94 -2.35
C VAL A 160 -28.34 0.91 -0.96
N VAL A 161 -27.52 1.03 0.08
CA VAL A 161 -27.97 1.01 1.47
C VAL A 161 -27.86 2.36 2.18
N TYR A 162 -27.10 3.28 1.59
CA TYR A 162 -26.94 4.64 2.08
C TYR A 162 -26.80 5.61 0.92
N ASN A 163 -27.56 6.72 0.92
CA ASN A 163 -27.50 7.74 -0.12
C ASN A 163 -27.93 9.10 0.45
N GLU A 164 -27.03 9.73 1.22
CA GLU A 164 -27.30 11.00 1.88
C GLU A 164 -26.07 11.90 1.90
N ASN A 165 -26.30 13.20 1.76
CA ASN A 165 -25.27 14.22 1.91
C ASN A 165 -23.99 13.95 1.12
N GLY A 166 -24.15 13.63 -0.17
CA GLY A 166 -23.02 13.39 -1.07
C GLY A 166 -22.29 12.06 -0.87
N VAL A 167 -22.82 11.15 -0.07
CA VAL A 167 -22.28 9.79 0.08
C VAL A 167 -23.29 8.78 -0.42
N LYS A 168 -22.90 7.97 -1.43
CA LYS A 168 -23.66 6.85 -1.94
C LYS A 168 -22.89 5.57 -1.68
N LEU A 169 -23.47 4.65 -0.89
CA LEU A 169 -22.80 3.41 -0.52
C LEU A 169 -23.61 2.21 -0.97
N TYR A 170 -22.92 1.30 -1.63
CA TYR A 170 -23.41 0.01 -2.06
C TYR A 170 -22.96 -1.08 -1.07
N PHE A 171 -23.84 -2.03 -0.84
CA PHE A 171 -23.58 -3.18 0.01
C PHE A 171 -23.85 -4.48 -0.72
N GLY A 172 -22.96 -5.46 -0.60
CA GLY A 172 -23.13 -6.82 -1.10
C GLY A 172 -22.52 -7.86 -0.17
N LYS A 173 -23.23 -8.97 0.04
CA LYS A 173 -22.67 -10.13 0.74
C LYS A 173 -21.95 -11.06 -0.23
N ASP A 174 -20.85 -11.67 0.24
CA ASP A 174 -20.22 -12.77 -0.48
C ASP A 174 -21.05 -14.04 -0.36
N HIS A 175 -21.59 -14.51 -1.48
CA HIS A 175 -22.33 -15.76 -1.61
C HIS A 175 -21.58 -16.82 -2.42
N GLU A 176 -20.36 -16.51 -2.88
CA GLU A 176 -19.57 -17.38 -3.73
C GLU A 176 -18.46 -18.11 -2.96
N PHE A 177 -17.66 -17.35 -2.21
CA PHE A 177 -16.48 -17.89 -1.54
C PHE A 177 -16.70 -18.20 -0.07
N LEU A 178 -17.70 -17.61 0.56
CA LEU A 178 -18.08 -17.78 1.97
C LEU A 178 -16.90 -17.61 2.93
N ARG A 179 -16.03 -16.61 2.68
CA ARG A 179 -14.91 -16.30 3.55
C ARG A 179 -15.29 -15.28 4.61
N PRO A 180 -14.70 -15.32 5.84
CA PRO A 180 -14.94 -14.33 6.89
C PRO A 180 -14.16 -13.02 6.63
N LYS A 181 -14.04 -12.64 5.38
CA LYS A 181 -13.30 -11.47 4.90
C LYS A 181 -14.20 -10.58 4.05
N GLY A 182 -13.83 -9.33 3.94
CA GLY A 182 -14.52 -8.41 3.05
C GLY A 182 -13.67 -7.20 2.68
N VAL A 183 -14.27 -6.32 1.90
CA VAL A 183 -13.68 -5.12 1.34
C VAL A 183 -14.52 -3.91 1.72
N ILE A 184 -13.86 -2.83 2.10
CA ILE A 184 -14.43 -1.49 2.27
C ILE A 184 -13.70 -0.58 1.27
N GLY A 185 -14.41 -0.11 0.24
CA GLY A 185 -13.87 0.77 -0.80
C GLY A 185 -14.59 2.11 -0.82
N PHE A 186 -13.83 3.20 -0.88
CA PHE A 186 -14.35 4.57 -0.97
C PHE A 186 -13.64 5.32 -2.10
N LYS A 187 -14.42 5.90 -3.02
CA LYS A 187 -13.98 6.80 -4.08
C LYS A 187 -14.48 8.20 -3.73
N ILE A 188 -13.59 9.09 -3.35
CA ILE A 188 -13.90 10.45 -2.90
C ILE A 188 -13.62 11.39 -4.05
N LEU A 189 -14.67 11.97 -4.63
CA LEU A 189 -14.61 12.88 -5.75
C LEU A 189 -14.70 14.34 -5.27
N PHE A 190 -13.91 15.22 -5.88
CA PHE A 190 -13.87 16.64 -5.58
C PHE A 190 -14.72 17.46 -6.53
N PRO A 191 -15.12 18.71 -6.18
CA PRO A 191 -15.85 19.58 -7.07
C PRO A 191 -15.09 19.87 -8.37
N LYS A 192 -15.77 19.99 -9.49
CA LYS A 192 -15.16 20.28 -10.81
C LYS A 192 -14.29 21.52 -10.79
N GLU A 193 -14.74 22.57 -10.11
CA GLU A 193 -14.07 23.86 -10.02
C GLU A 193 -12.77 23.83 -9.22
N THR A 194 -12.52 22.78 -8.42
CA THR A 194 -11.28 22.66 -7.65
C THR A 194 -10.14 22.06 -8.46
N MET A 195 -10.46 21.41 -9.60
CA MET A 195 -9.47 20.72 -10.40
C MET A 195 -8.50 21.68 -11.06
N SER A 196 -7.27 21.68 -10.61
CA SER A 196 -6.16 22.51 -11.06
C SER A 196 -4.85 21.77 -10.91
N VAL A 197 -3.79 22.22 -11.57
CA VAL A 197 -2.42 21.68 -11.37
C VAL A 197 -2.06 21.63 -9.89
N LYS A 198 -2.35 22.73 -9.18
CA LYS A 198 -2.07 22.80 -7.73
C LYS A 198 -2.85 21.74 -6.96
N HIS A 199 -4.14 21.55 -7.25
CA HIS A 199 -4.96 20.53 -6.59
C HIS A 199 -4.37 19.14 -6.82
N ARG A 200 -3.99 18.80 -8.05
CA ARG A 200 -3.40 17.50 -8.40
C ARG A 200 -2.10 17.24 -7.64
N VAL A 201 -1.17 18.18 -7.68
CA VAL A 201 0.13 18.05 -7.01
C VAL A 201 -0.03 17.99 -5.48
N TYR A 202 -0.90 18.85 -4.93
CA TYR A 202 -1.15 18.87 -3.48
C TYR A 202 -1.87 17.62 -3.01
N SER A 203 -2.80 17.07 -3.79
CA SER A 203 -3.45 15.78 -3.51
C SER A 203 -2.44 14.63 -3.48
N ARG A 204 -1.51 14.58 -4.46
CA ARG A 204 -0.43 13.60 -4.50
C ARG A 204 0.48 13.71 -3.27
N LEU A 205 0.95 14.91 -2.93
CA LEU A 205 1.79 15.15 -1.75
C LEU A 205 1.04 14.83 -0.46
N TYR A 206 -0.22 15.23 -0.35
CA TYR A 206 -1.08 14.94 0.80
C TYR A 206 -1.23 13.44 1.01
N VAL A 207 -1.59 12.67 -0.02
CA VAL A 207 -1.72 11.20 0.07
C VAL A 207 -0.39 10.56 0.47
N ALA A 208 0.73 11.04 -0.05
CA ALA A 208 2.06 10.57 0.35
C ALA A 208 2.37 10.89 1.83
N CYS A 209 1.98 12.06 2.33
CA CYS A 209 2.13 12.44 3.74
C CYS A 209 1.24 11.58 4.67
N VAL A 210 -0.01 11.31 4.27
CA VAL A 210 -0.91 10.42 5.01
C VAL A 210 -0.32 9.00 5.08
N ASN A 211 0.12 8.46 3.96
CA ASN A 211 0.73 7.13 3.93
C ASN A 211 2.00 7.07 4.79
N GLU A 212 2.84 8.11 4.81
CA GLU A 212 4.01 8.18 5.69
C GLU A 212 3.59 8.18 7.17
N SER A 213 2.51 8.88 7.53
CA SER A 213 2.00 8.89 8.90
C SER A 213 1.45 7.54 9.37
N LEU A 214 1.11 6.65 8.41
CA LEU A 214 0.57 5.31 8.66
C LEU A 214 1.64 4.21 8.69
N ASN A 215 2.91 4.52 8.43
CA ASN A 215 3.98 3.51 8.30
C ASN A 215 4.08 2.58 9.52
N GLU A 216 3.96 3.10 10.74
CA GLU A 216 4.04 2.30 11.96
C GLU A 216 2.85 1.32 12.12
N LEU A 217 1.72 1.61 11.46
CA LEU A 217 0.50 0.81 11.51
C LEU A 217 0.43 -0.24 10.41
N SER A 218 1.18 -0.04 9.32
CA SER A 218 1.13 -0.90 8.15
C SER A 218 1.56 -2.33 8.46
N TYR A 219 2.60 -2.52 9.26
CA TYR A 219 3.12 -3.84 9.59
C TYR A 219 2.18 -4.65 10.52
N PRO A 220 1.68 -4.11 11.66
CA PRO A 220 0.68 -4.79 12.46
C PRO A 220 -0.60 -5.15 11.67
N ALA A 221 -1.09 -4.26 10.82
CA ALA A 221 -2.25 -4.54 9.98
C ALA A 221 -1.98 -5.71 9.03
N LYS A 222 -0.84 -5.71 8.34
CA LYS A 222 -0.43 -6.79 7.44
C LYS A 222 -0.29 -8.13 8.16
N LEU A 223 0.30 -8.16 9.36
CA LEU A 223 0.40 -9.37 10.19
C LEU A 223 -0.97 -9.93 10.58
N ALA A 224 -1.99 -9.09 10.68
CA ALA A 224 -3.37 -9.49 10.94
C ALA A 224 -4.17 -9.82 9.67
N GLY A 225 -3.52 -10.02 8.53
CA GLY A 225 -4.15 -10.36 7.26
C GLY A 225 -4.98 -9.21 6.66
N LEU A 226 -4.71 -7.96 7.09
CA LEU A 226 -5.31 -6.77 6.52
C LEU A 226 -4.42 -6.18 5.43
N ASN A 227 -5.05 -5.68 4.38
CA ASN A 227 -4.39 -4.81 3.41
C ASN A 227 -5.19 -3.51 3.29
N TYR A 228 -4.49 -2.41 3.08
CA TYR A 228 -5.12 -1.15 2.77
C TYR A 228 -4.35 -0.39 1.70
N SER A 229 -5.04 0.51 1.04
CA SER A 229 -4.47 1.42 0.06
C SER A 229 -5.16 2.78 0.18
N ILE A 230 -4.38 3.85 0.30
CA ILE A 230 -4.84 5.21 0.08
C ILE A 230 -4.06 5.73 -1.11
N ARG A 231 -4.76 6.03 -2.19
CA ARG A 231 -4.14 6.45 -3.44
C ARG A 231 -4.89 7.62 -4.07
N GLU A 232 -4.14 8.45 -4.71
CA GLU A 232 -4.67 9.51 -5.55
C GLU A 232 -4.91 8.96 -6.95
N GLY A 233 -6.02 9.38 -7.56
CA GLY A 233 -6.35 9.09 -8.95
C GLY A 233 -6.79 10.34 -9.70
N TYR A 234 -7.11 10.22 -10.98
CA TYR A 234 -7.51 11.38 -11.80
C TYR A 234 -8.76 12.09 -11.28
N GLU A 235 -9.70 11.38 -10.71
CA GLU A 235 -10.98 11.92 -10.27
C GLU A 235 -11.01 12.30 -8.79
N GLY A 236 -10.09 11.74 -7.97
CA GLY A 236 -10.12 11.97 -6.54
C GLY A 236 -9.21 11.04 -5.75
N ILE A 237 -9.57 10.79 -4.50
CA ILE A 237 -8.84 9.92 -3.59
C ILE A 237 -9.61 8.60 -3.41
N TYR A 238 -8.88 7.50 -3.44
CA TYR A 238 -9.40 6.15 -3.26
C TYR A 238 -8.88 5.56 -1.96
N ILE A 239 -9.75 4.95 -1.21
CA ILE A 239 -9.43 4.19 0.00
C ILE A 239 -9.95 2.77 -0.21
N ASP A 240 -9.08 1.81 -0.03
CA ASP A 240 -9.46 0.39 -0.04
C ASP A 240 -8.92 -0.27 1.23
N VAL A 241 -9.77 -1.00 1.93
CA VAL A 241 -9.40 -1.83 3.08
C VAL A 241 -9.98 -3.21 2.88
N ASN A 242 -9.16 -4.24 3.02
CA ASN A 242 -9.64 -5.62 2.94
C ASN A 242 -9.06 -6.50 4.04
N GLY A 243 -9.81 -7.51 4.46
CA GLY A 243 -9.43 -8.45 5.50
C GLY A 243 -10.60 -8.92 6.35
N TYR A 244 -10.31 -9.39 7.56
CA TYR A 244 -11.33 -9.84 8.50
C TYR A 244 -12.19 -8.69 8.98
N LYS A 245 -13.53 -8.89 9.03
CA LYS A 245 -14.54 -7.88 9.27
C LYS A 245 -14.22 -6.88 10.39
N GLU A 246 -14.04 -7.38 11.62
CA GLU A 246 -13.82 -6.52 12.80
C GLU A 246 -12.55 -5.67 12.64
N SER A 247 -11.49 -6.31 12.17
CA SER A 247 -10.18 -5.68 11.99
C SER A 247 -10.19 -4.66 10.84
N ALA A 248 -10.91 -4.97 9.75
CA ALA A 248 -11.08 -4.06 8.61
C ALA A 248 -11.85 -2.79 9.00
N MET A 249 -12.91 -2.92 9.82
CA MET A 249 -13.65 -1.79 10.34
C MET A 249 -12.81 -0.89 11.25
N ALA A 250 -12.02 -1.50 12.15
CA ALA A 250 -11.13 -0.75 13.05
C ALA A 250 -10.01 -0.05 12.26
N LEU A 251 -9.44 -0.71 11.26
CA LEU A 251 -8.42 -0.10 10.40
C LEU A 251 -9.01 1.06 9.57
N PHE A 252 -10.22 0.88 9.00
CA PHE A 252 -10.87 1.94 8.24
C PHE A 252 -11.09 3.21 9.07
N GLU A 253 -11.54 3.08 10.33
CA GLU A 253 -11.68 4.21 11.24
C GLU A 253 -10.34 4.93 11.47
N LEU A 254 -9.28 4.17 11.70
CA LEU A 254 -7.94 4.69 11.93
C LEU A 254 -7.38 5.42 10.69
N LEU A 255 -7.60 4.86 9.48
CA LEU A 255 -7.21 5.52 8.24
C LEU A 255 -7.91 6.87 8.09
N LEU A 256 -9.21 6.95 8.40
CA LEU A 256 -9.95 8.21 8.35
C LEU A 256 -9.40 9.25 9.35
N ASP A 257 -8.99 8.82 10.55
CA ASP A 257 -8.38 9.73 11.53
C ASP A 257 -7.07 10.33 10.99
N HIS A 258 -6.20 9.51 10.42
CA HIS A 258 -4.96 9.99 9.80
C HIS A 258 -5.19 10.83 8.54
N MET A 259 -6.24 10.55 7.77
CA MET A 259 -6.59 11.37 6.61
C MET A 259 -7.07 12.76 6.99
N VAL A 260 -7.81 12.86 8.08
CA VAL A 260 -8.33 14.17 8.54
C VAL A 260 -7.26 14.97 9.26
N ASP A 261 -6.41 14.30 10.05
CA ASP A 261 -5.37 14.95 10.86
C ASP A 261 -4.07 14.12 10.84
N PHE A 262 -3.32 14.23 9.75
CA PHE A 262 -2.03 13.57 9.64
C PHE A 262 -0.92 14.36 10.35
N SER A 263 0.03 13.65 10.92
CA SER A 263 1.20 14.24 11.56
C SER A 263 2.49 13.65 11.01
N ILE A 264 3.34 14.51 10.45
CA ILE A 264 4.70 14.17 10.02
C ILE A 264 5.66 15.32 10.33
N THR A 265 6.95 15.00 10.46
CA THR A 265 8.00 16.02 10.65
C THR A 265 8.32 16.72 9.32
N GLU A 266 8.95 17.91 9.42
CA GLU A 266 9.41 18.65 8.25
C GLU A 266 10.41 17.83 7.42
N ASP A 267 11.33 17.12 8.06
CA ASP A 267 12.32 16.29 7.37
C ASP A 267 11.66 15.16 6.55
N LYS A 268 10.64 14.51 7.11
CA LYS A 268 9.85 13.50 6.37
C LYS A 268 9.11 14.12 5.19
N PHE A 269 8.52 15.31 5.37
CA PHE A 269 7.89 16.02 4.27
C PHE A 269 8.88 16.39 3.17
N LEU A 270 10.06 16.88 3.52
CA LEU A 270 11.11 17.22 2.54
C LEU A 270 11.56 15.98 1.75
N ALA A 271 11.69 14.83 2.40
CA ALA A 271 12.01 13.56 1.73
C ALA A 271 10.90 13.12 0.77
N ILE A 272 9.62 13.26 1.15
CA ILE A 272 8.47 12.98 0.30
C ILE A 272 8.45 13.92 -0.92
N LYS A 273 8.59 15.21 -0.68
CA LYS A 273 8.64 16.23 -1.72
C LYS A 273 9.76 15.97 -2.70
N ASP A 274 10.98 15.72 -2.21
CA ASP A 274 12.13 15.39 -3.04
C ASP A 274 11.88 14.14 -3.90
N LYS A 275 11.25 13.11 -3.34
CA LYS A 275 10.84 11.93 -4.11
C LYS A 275 9.87 12.29 -5.23
N VAL A 276 8.81 13.08 -4.95
CA VAL A 276 7.83 13.48 -5.96
C VAL A 276 8.47 14.34 -7.07
N VAL A 277 9.36 15.26 -6.71
CA VAL A 277 10.13 16.07 -7.66
C VAL A 277 11.04 15.19 -8.52
N ARG A 278 11.75 14.25 -7.92
CA ARG A 278 12.56 13.27 -8.69
C ARG A 278 11.72 12.39 -9.60
N ASP A 279 10.54 11.96 -9.18
CA ASP A 279 9.64 11.16 -10.03
C ASP A 279 9.27 11.93 -11.31
N TYR A 280 8.95 13.23 -11.21
CA TYR A 280 8.70 14.08 -12.37
C TYR A 280 9.94 14.22 -13.26
N ASN A 281 11.10 14.51 -12.69
CA ASN A 281 12.35 14.64 -13.44
C ASN A 281 12.77 13.31 -14.10
N ASN A 282 12.64 12.20 -13.41
CA ASN A 282 12.98 10.87 -13.93
C ASN A 282 12.06 10.44 -15.05
N PHE A 283 10.78 10.89 -15.04
CA PHE A 283 9.87 10.61 -16.13
C PHE A 283 10.38 11.15 -17.47
N ALA A 284 10.98 12.34 -17.49
CA ALA A 284 11.60 12.92 -18.68
C ALA A 284 12.78 12.09 -19.22
N LEU A 285 13.37 11.23 -18.38
CA LEU A 285 14.50 10.35 -18.72
C LEU A 285 14.06 8.89 -18.88
N SER A 286 12.75 8.60 -18.76
CA SER A 286 12.22 7.25 -18.95
C SER A 286 12.27 6.84 -20.43
N ASP A 287 12.12 5.54 -20.70
CA ASP A 287 12.15 5.01 -22.05
C ASP A 287 11.09 5.64 -22.96
N ALA A 288 11.40 5.80 -24.24
CA ALA A 288 10.52 6.44 -25.22
C ALA A 288 9.10 5.83 -25.26
N HIS A 289 8.97 4.51 -25.07
CA HIS A 289 7.66 3.86 -25.06
C HIS A 289 6.80 4.27 -23.86
N GLN A 290 7.40 4.48 -22.69
CA GLN A 290 6.70 4.94 -21.48
C GLN A 290 6.21 6.38 -21.67
N GLN A 291 7.11 7.27 -22.10
CA GLN A 291 6.76 8.68 -22.36
C GLN A 291 5.67 8.79 -23.43
N THR A 292 5.80 8.05 -24.55
CA THR A 292 4.82 8.09 -25.64
C THR A 292 3.45 7.57 -25.18
N ARG A 293 3.40 6.51 -24.39
CA ARG A 293 2.17 5.95 -23.84
C ARG A 293 1.45 6.94 -22.90
N GLU A 294 2.17 7.68 -22.10
CA GLU A 294 1.61 8.67 -21.19
C GLU A 294 1.11 9.95 -21.89
N LYS A 295 1.55 10.20 -23.12
CA LYS A 295 1.06 11.34 -23.93
C LYS A 295 -0.33 11.09 -24.54
N ALA A 296 -0.77 9.86 -24.73
CA ALA A 296 -2.11 9.57 -25.24
C ALA A 296 -3.22 10.10 -24.30
N PRO A 297 -3.16 9.90 -22.99
CA PRO A 297 -4.07 10.55 -22.04
C PRO A 297 -4.04 12.07 -22.07
N ASP A 298 -2.91 12.73 -22.36
CA ASP A 298 -2.83 14.21 -22.46
C ASP A 298 -3.73 14.76 -23.59
N ILE A 299 -3.90 13.96 -24.63
CA ILE A 299 -4.77 14.32 -25.79
C ILE A 299 -6.22 13.92 -25.53
N LEU A 300 -6.44 12.76 -24.91
CA LEU A 300 -7.76 12.14 -24.82
C LEU A 300 -8.57 12.61 -23.62
N TYR A 301 -7.94 13.06 -22.54
CA TYR A 301 -8.64 13.44 -21.31
C TYR A 301 -8.98 14.92 -21.31
N HIS A 302 -10.20 15.24 -20.90
CA HIS A 302 -10.67 16.62 -20.80
C HIS A 302 -9.82 17.47 -19.87
N VAL A 303 -9.34 16.91 -18.76
CA VAL A 303 -8.45 17.56 -17.79
C VAL A 303 -7.33 16.59 -17.41
N LYS A 304 -6.14 16.90 -17.86
CA LYS A 304 -4.91 16.27 -17.44
C LYS A 304 -3.81 17.32 -17.41
N TYR A 305 -2.92 17.19 -16.46
CA TYR A 305 -1.78 18.11 -16.32
C TYR A 305 -0.49 17.34 -16.55
N THR A 306 0.42 17.93 -17.30
CA THR A 306 1.70 17.33 -17.65
C THR A 306 2.68 17.38 -16.46
N TRP A 307 3.76 16.65 -16.56
CA TRP A 307 4.81 16.71 -15.55
C TRP A 307 5.49 18.09 -15.53
N GLU A 308 5.65 18.73 -16.69
CA GLU A 308 6.22 20.08 -16.84
C GLU A 308 5.40 21.15 -16.10
N GLU A 309 4.07 21.03 -16.14
CA GLU A 309 3.17 21.90 -15.39
C GLU A 309 3.19 21.59 -13.88
N SER A 310 3.36 20.32 -13.52
CA SER A 310 3.29 19.83 -12.14
C SER A 310 4.57 20.07 -11.36
N LEU A 311 5.73 19.99 -12.01
CA LEU A 311 7.04 20.09 -11.37
C LEU A 311 7.25 21.40 -10.58
N PRO A 312 6.99 22.60 -11.14
CA PRO A 312 7.17 23.86 -10.40
C PRO A 312 6.28 23.97 -9.17
N VAL A 313 5.07 23.40 -9.25
CA VAL A 313 4.13 23.38 -8.12
C VAL A 313 4.65 22.46 -7.01
N ALA A 314 5.20 21.29 -7.34
CA ALA A 314 5.80 20.38 -6.38
C ALA A 314 7.02 21.00 -5.70
N GLU A 315 7.91 21.66 -6.48
CA GLU A 315 9.09 22.36 -5.97
C GLU A 315 8.75 23.49 -4.99
N SER A 316 7.65 24.20 -5.21
CA SER A 316 7.20 25.30 -4.36
C SER A 316 6.36 24.85 -3.15
N ALA A 317 5.94 23.57 -3.07
CA ALA A 317 5.10 23.07 -2.00
C ALA A 317 5.81 23.11 -0.64
N SER A 318 5.04 23.41 0.42
CA SER A 318 5.50 23.39 1.82
C SER A 318 4.58 22.52 2.68
N LEU A 319 5.09 22.00 3.80
CA LEU A 319 4.29 21.20 4.74
C LEU A 319 3.07 21.97 5.24
N ASN A 320 3.24 23.26 5.58
CA ASN A 320 2.11 24.10 5.99
C ASN A 320 1.06 24.25 4.88
N GLY A 321 1.52 24.42 3.62
CA GLY A 321 0.62 24.46 2.47
C GLY A 321 -0.19 23.18 2.28
N ILE A 322 0.40 22.01 2.51
CA ILE A 322 -0.30 20.71 2.45
C ILE A 322 -1.27 20.56 3.64
N LYS A 323 -0.86 20.96 4.85
CA LYS A 323 -1.76 20.97 6.02
C LYS A 323 -2.97 21.89 5.83
N ASP A 324 -2.78 23.06 5.26
CA ASP A 324 -3.89 23.98 5.00
C ASP A 324 -4.80 23.46 3.88
N TYR A 325 -4.23 22.83 2.86
CA TYR A 325 -4.97 22.13 1.81
C TYR A 325 -5.84 21.01 2.40
N SER A 326 -5.30 20.18 3.31
CA SER A 326 -6.02 19.07 3.89
C SER A 326 -7.24 19.49 4.73
N LYS A 327 -7.17 20.62 5.42
CA LYS A 327 -8.27 21.14 6.25
C LYS A 327 -9.56 21.41 5.47
N SER A 328 -9.45 21.86 4.22
CA SER A 328 -10.59 22.17 3.35
C SER A 328 -10.92 21.05 2.35
N LEU A 329 -10.05 20.04 2.24
CA LEU A 329 -10.13 19.03 1.21
C LEU A 329 -11.47 18.26 1.19
N TYR A 330 -11.97 17.91 2.36
CA TYR A 330 -13.19 17.13 2.51
C TYR A 330 -14.46 17.96 2.72
N GLU A 331 -14.36 19.29 2.72
CA GLU A 331 -15.50 20.16 3.01
C GLU A 331 -16.67 19.95 2.03
N LYS A 332 -16.35 19.74 0.76
CA LYS A 332 -17.31 19.47 -0.31
C LYS A 332 -16.85 18.28 -1.14
N THR A 333 -17.48 17.14 -0.97
CA THR A 333 -17.15 15.91 -1.73
C THR A 333 -18.41 15.18 -2.15
N TYR A 334 -18.31 14.44 -3.24
CA TYR A 334 -19.21 13.33 -3.55
C TYR A 334 -18.45 12.03 -3.41
N THR A 335 -19.02 11.07 -2.71
CA THR A 335 -18.35 9.82 -2.41
C THR A 335 -19.16 8.63 -2.89
N GLU A 336 -18.56 7.79 -3.69
CA GLU A 336 -19.07 6.47 -4.05
C GLU A 336 -18.34 5.44 -3.21
N ALA A 337 -19.08 4.59 -2.52
CA ALA A 337 -18.49 3.61 -1.63
C ALA A 337 -19.12 2.23 -1.82
N MET A 338 -18.38 1.20 -1.52
CA MET A 338 -18.84 -0.19 -1.50
C MET A 338 -18.29 -0.91 -0.28
N VAL A 339 -19.18 -1.65 0.39
CA VAL A 339 -18.82 -2.65 1.39
C VAL A 339 -19.30 -4.00 0.87
N TYR A 340 -18.36 -4.93 0.70
CA TYR A 340 -18.65 -6.24 0.14
C TYR A 340 -17.98 -7.36 0.95
N GLY A 341 -18.64 -8.49 1.11
CA GLY A 341 -18.08 -9.67 1.77
C GLY A 341 -18.83 -10.07 3.03
N ASP A 342 -18.11 -10.44 4.08
CA ASP A 342 -18.69 -10.91 5.35
C ASP A 342 -19.07 -9.77 6.29
N PHE A 343 -19.81 -8.79 5.77
CA PHE A 343 -20.37 -7.68 6.55
C PHE A 343 -21.88 -7.80 6.67
N GLU A 344 -22.47 -7.10 7.64
CA GLU A 344 -23.90 -6.88 7.70
C GLU A 344 -24.25 -5.51 7.09
N LYS A 345 -25.48 -5.34 6.64
CA LYS A 345 -25.99 -4.06 6.12
C LYS A 345 -25.76 -2.91 7.09
N SER A 346 -25.95 -3.15 8.38
CA SER A 346 -25.69 -2.18 9.45
C SER A 346 -24.22 -1.78 9.55
N ASP A 347 -23.28 -2.68 9.25
CA ASP A 347 -21.85 -2.37 9.22
C ASP A 347 -21.54 -1.41 8.06
N ALA A 348 -22.10 -1.67 6.88
CA ALA A 348 -21.96 -0.81 5.71
C ALA A 348 -22.50 0.60 5.98
N GLU A 349 -23.71 0.72 6.52
CA GLU A 349 -24.28 2.01 6.92
C GLU A 349 -23.42 2.73 7.98
N LYS A 350 -22.83 1.97 8.93
CA LYS A 350 -21.93 2.51 9.94
C LYS A 350 -20.67 3.10 9.30
N THR A 351 -20.09 2.45 8.28
CA THR A 351 -18.89 3.03 7.58
C THR A 351 -19.21 4.35 6.90
N ALA A 352 -20.39 4.47 6.25
CA ALA A 352 -20.82 5.72 5.62
C ALA A 352 -21.01 6.86 6.64
N ARG A 353 -21.67 6.56 7.78
CA ARG A 353 -21.85 7.52 8.87
C ARG A 353 -20.52 7.94 9.49
N LEU A 354 -19.62 6.98 9.70
CA LEU A 354 -18.27 7.22 10.24
C LEU A 354 -17.46 8.13 9.32
N PHE A 355 -17.45 7.84 8.02
CA PHE A 355 -16.79 8.68 7.02
C PHE A 355 -17.30 10.12 7.10
N ARG A 356 -18.60 10.35 7.09
CA ARG A 356 -19.19 11.68 7.20
C ARG A 356 -18.85 12.39 8.51
N GLN A 357 -18.89 11.66 9.62
CA GLN A 357 -18.58 12.21 10.95
C GLN A 357 -17.12 12.67 11.02
N LYS A 358 -16.18 11.87 10.52
CA LYS A 358 -14.74 12.18 10.54
C LYS A 358 -14.39 13.30 9.56
N THR A 359 -14.84 13.21 8.32
CA THR A 359 -14.53 14.20 7.27
C THR A 359 -15.32 15.50 7.39
N LYS A 360 -16.46 15.49 8.10
CA LYS A 360 -17.40 16.61 8.23
C LYS A 360 -17.86 17.18 6.87
N THR A 361 -17.85 16.37 5.82
CA THR A 361 -18.27 16.80 4.48
C THR A 361 -19.73 17.28 4.48
N LYS A 362 -19.98 18.38 3.80
CA LYS A 362 -21.32 18.90 3.54
C LYS A 362 -22.01 18.16 2.39
N GLY A 363 -21.22 17.41 1.62
CA GLY A 363 -21.68 16.73 0.43
C GLY A 363 -21.95 17.67 -0.74
N ILE A 364 -21.83 17.14 -1.95
CA ILE A 364 -22.27 17.75 -3.21
C ILE A 364 -23.02 16.70 -4.02
N ASN A 365 -23.74 17.13 -5.07
CA ASN A 365 -24.36 16.21 -6.00
C ASN A 365 -23.34 15.59 -6.96
N ARG A 366 -23.66 14.41 -7.54
CA ARG A 366 -22.78 13.75 -8.51
C ARG A 366 -22.43 14.63 -9.71
N GLN A 367 -23.38 15.46 -10.18
CA GLN A 367 -23.17 16.37 -11.29
C GLN A 367 -22.20 17.52 -10.98
N GLU A 368 -22.02 17.88 -9.70
CA GLU A 368 -21.07 18.91 -9.27
C GLU A 368 -19.66 18.34 -9.07
N ALA A 369 -19.56 17.03 -8.85
CA ALA A 369 -18.29 16.35 -8.72
C ALA A 369 -17.56 16.24 -10.06
N PHE A 370 -16.23 16.25 -9.99
CA PHE A 370 -15.39 16.02 -11.16
C PHE A 370 -15.66 14.63 -11.74
N ASP A 371 -15.65 14.57 -13.05
CA ASP A 371 -15.85 13.37 -13.84
C ASP A 371 -14.83 13.38 -14.98
N LEU A 372 -14.03 12.33 -15.05
CA LEU A 372 -13.05 12.20 -16.12
C LEU A 372 -13.75 11.94 -17.43
N LYS A 373 -13.64 12.88 -18.35
CA LYS A 373 -14.23 12.80 -19.68
C LYS A 373 -13.17 12.56 -20.72
N TYR A 374 -13.52 11.74 -21.69
CA TYR A 374 -12.70 11.45 -22.84
C TYR A 374 -13.15 12.28 -24.04
N LEU A 375 -12.19 12.57 -24.91
CA LEU A 375 -12.47 13.17 -26.21
C LEU A 375 -13.39 12.23 -27.01
N LYS A 376 -14.53 12.75 -27.43
CA LYS A 376 -15.41 12.09 -28.37
C LYS A 376 -15.15 12.66 -29.78
N LEU A 377 -14.88 11.79 -30.73
CA LEU A 377 -14.75 12.15 -32.14
C LEU A 377 -16.07 11.83 -32.83
N ASP A 378 -16.75 12.84 -33.36
CA ASP A 378 -18.02 12.68 -34.07
C ASP A 378 -17.82 12.12 -35.50
N GLU A 379 -16.66 12.40 -36.08
CA GLU A 379 -16.23 11.90 -37.39
C GLU A 379 -14.85 11.21 -37.28
N PRO A 380 -14.51 10.28 -38.17
CA PRO A 380 -13.18 9.68 -38.20
C PRO A 380 -12.09 10.75 -38.38
N GLU A 381 -11.26 10.91 -37.39
CA GLU A 381 -10.17 11.89 -37.37
C GLU A 381 -8.85 11.21 -37.00
N ILE A 382 -7.75 11.72 -37.55
CA ILE A 382 -6.40 11.30 -37.19
C ILE A 382 -5.73 12.46 -36.44
N ILE A 383 -5.53 12.30 -35.14
CA ILE A 383 -4.76 13.23 -34.33
C ILE A 383 -3.32 12.72 -34.29
N GLN A 384 -2.39 13.52 -34.80
CA GLN A 384 -0.97 13.19 -34.77
C GLN A 384 -0.24 14.14 -33.82
N TYR A 385 0.51 13.55 -32.92
CA TYR A 385 1.41 14.27 -31.99
C TYR A 385 2.85 13.76 -32.18
N THR A 386 3.80 14.67 -32.21
CA THR A 386 5.23 14.35 -32.30
C THR A 386 5.99 15.20 -31.29
N ASP A 387 6.87 14.58 -30.56
CA ASP A 387 7.71 15.24 -29.57
C ASP A 387 9.16 14.76 -29.66
N ASN A 388 10.08 15.59 -29.17
CA ASN A 388 11.50 15.25 -29.06
C ASN A 388 11.79 14.83 -27.61
N LEU A 389 12.34 13.64 -27.45
CA LEU A 389 12.68 13.08 -26.13
C LEU A 389 14.12 13.39 -25.78
N LEU A 390 14.42 13.44 -24.48
CA LEU A 390 15.80 13.59 -23.98
C LEU A 390 16.60 12.28 -24.06
N VAL A 391 15.93 11.16 -24.32
CA VAL A 391 16.57 9.83 -24.43
C VAL A 391 16.89 9.51 -25.89
N ASN A 392 18.02 8.81 -26.11
CA ASN A 392 18.44 8.37 -27.44
C ASN A 392 17.69 7.12 -27.88
N ASN A 393 16.36 7.23 -27.94
CA ASN A 393 15.45 6.16 -28.33
C ASN A 393 14.20 6.79 -28.98
N SER A 394 13.46 6.04 -29.76
CA SER A 394 12.22 6.49 -30.39
C SER A 394 11.12 5.43 -30.29
N CYS A 395 9.89 5.90 -30.19
CA CYS A 395 8.71 5.04 -30.14
C CYS A 395 7.60 5.61 -31.01
N PHE A 396 6.88 4.72 -31.69
CA PHE A 396 5.63 5.03 -32.36
C PHE A 396 4.50 4.31 -31.62
N PHE A 397 3.49 5.09 -31.19
CA PHE A 397 2.30 4.57 -30.54
C PHE A 397 1.06 4.97 -31.35
N ARG A 398 0.15 4.04 -31.53
CA ARG A 398 -1.13 4.28 -32.21
C ARG A 398 -2.27 3.74 -31.37
N GLN A 399 -3.23 4.58 -31.11
CA GLN A 399 -4.45 4.24 -30.38
C GLN A 399 -5.68 4.47 -31.24
N TYR A 400 -6.62 3.53 -31.18
CA TYR A 400 -7.91 3.63 -31.83
C TYR A 400 -8.98 3.85 -30.77
N VAL A 401 -9.81 4.88 -30.95
CA VAL A 401 -11.00 5.12 -30.14
C VAL A 401 -12.19 4.55 -30.91
N LEU A 402 -12.75 3.46 -30.43
CA LEU A 402 -13.80 2.70 -31.15
C LEU A 402 -15.21 3.05 -30.69
N GLY A 403 -15.37 3.80 -29.58
CA GLY A 403 -16.66 4.16 -29.02
C GLY A 403 -16.69 4.08 -27.50
N GLU A 404 -17.86 4.12 -26.93
CA GLU A 404 -18.08 3.98 -25.49
C GLU A 404 -17.85 2.52 -25.06
N ASP A 405 -17.21 2.34 -23.91
CA ASP A 405 -17.09 1.04 -23.26
C ASP A 405 -18.47 0.69 -22.69
N SER A 406 -19.07 -0.35 -23.21
CA SER A 406 -20.34 -0.88 -22.68
C SER A 406 -20.08 -2.27 -22.11
N PRO A 407 -20.45 -2.53 -20.86
CA PRO A 407 -20.44 -3.89 -20.34
C PRO A 407 -21.42 -4.74 -21.17
N GLN A 408 -20.86 -5.75 -21.82
CA GLN A 408 -21.67 -6.77 -22.53
C GLN A 408 -22.22 -7.78 -21.54
#